data_b2b19ab5b2eb1eff9d72f3853551a135
#
_entry.id   b2b19ab5b2eb1eff9d72f3853551a135
#
_cell.length_a   1.000
_cell.length_b   1.000
_cell.length_c   1.000
_cell.angle_alpha   90.00
_cell.angle_beta   90.00
_cell.angle_gamma   90.00
#
_symmetry.space_group_name_H-M   'P 1'
#
loop_
_entity.id
_entity.type
_entity.pdbx_description
1 polymer ?
#
loop_
_entity_poly.entity_id
_entity_poly.type
_entity_poly.pdbx_seq_one_letter_code
_entity_poly.pdbx_strand_id
1 'polypeptide(L)' 'MATRAEKAAATAAHALTLEPVIRKLAAEGITGTTRIARALNDGGHPALKGGLWVSAQVEILLQRLGSIR' A
#
# COMPACT_ATOMS: atom_id res chain seq x y z
N MET A 1 -2.18 22.91 8.76
CA MET A 1 -1.51 21.61 8.91
C MET A 1 -2.51 20.51 9.20
N ALA A 2 -2.34 19.35 8.60
CA ALA A 2 -3.21 18.20 8.88
C ALA A 2 -3.01 17.70 10.30
N THR A 3 -4.11 17.41 10.99
CA THR A 3 -4.05 16.79 12.31
C THR A 3 -3.63 15.33 12.20
N ARG A 4 -3.31 14.71 13.34
CA ARG A 4 -2.96 13.30 13.36
C ARG A 4 -4.12 12.43 12.84
N ALA A 5 -5.35 12.80 13.17
CA ALA A 5 -6.54 12.09 12.71
C ALA A 5 -6.71 12.20 11.19
N GLU A 6 -6.47 13.38 10.63
CA GLU A 6 -6.55 13.59 9.18
C GLU A 6 -5.50 12.77 8.43
N LYS A 7 -4.28 12.72 8.95
CA LYS A 7 -3.22 11.91 8.36
C LYS A 7 -3.55 10.42 8.40
N ALA A 8 -4.11 9.95 9.51
CA ALA A 8 -4.50 8.56 9.65
C ALA A 8 -5.62 8.21 8.66
N ALA A 9 -6.61 9.09 8.51
CA ALA A 9 -7.71 8.89 7.56
C ALA A 9 -7.21 8.86 6.11
N ALA A 10 -6.31 9.78 5.75
CA ALA A 10 -5.72 9.81 4.41
C ALA A 10 -4.91 8.55 4.12
N THR A 11 -4.16 8.06 5.11
CA THR A 11 -3.37 6.82 4.96
C THR A 11 -4.29 5.61 4.78
N ALA A 12 -5.38 5.53 5.56
CA ALA A 12 -6.35 4.45 5.45
C ALA A 12 -7.04 4.46 4.09
N ALA A 13 -7.44 5.63 3.60
CA ALA A 13 -8.07 5.76 2.29
C ALA A 13 -7.11 5.33 1.17
N HIS A 14 -5.84 5.69 1.26
CA HIS A 14 -4.83 5.29 0.31
C HIS A 14 -4.64 3.76 0.31
N ALA A 15 -4.60 3.14 1.50
CA ALA A 15 -4.49 1.70 1.63
C ALA A 15 -5.69 0.99 1.00
N LEU A 16 -6.91 1.48 1.25
CA LEU A 16 -8.12 0.90 0.66
C LEU A 16 -8.12 0.99 -0.87
N THR A 17 -7.59 2.07 -1.42
CA THR A 17 -7.46 2.23 -2.86
C THR A 17 -6.59 1.14 -3.48
N LEU A 18 -5.59 0.69 -2.75
CA LEU A 18 -4.65 -0.33 -3.22
C LEU A 18 -5.08 -1.76 -2.87
N GLU A 19 -6.10 -1.94 -2.05
CA GLU A 19 -6.54 -3.29 -1.65
C GLU A 19 -6.85 -4.21 -2.85
N PRO A 20 -7.61 -3.77 -3.88
CA PRO A 20 -7.85 -4.63 -5.05
C PRO A 20 -6.58 -5.02 -5.79
N VAL A 21 -5.61 -4.11 -5.85
CA VAL A 21 -4.31 -4.36 -6.48
C VAL A 21 -3.56 -5.43 -5.70
N ILE A 22 -3.50 -5.31 -4.37
CA ILE A 22 -2.83 -6.29 -3.51
C ILE A 22 -3.48 -7.66 -3.63
N ARG A 23 -4.81 -7.72 -3.66
CA ARG A 23 -5.54 -8.98 -3.84
C ARG A 23 -5.21 -9.65 -5.17
N LYS A 24 -5.14 -8.86 -6.22
CA LYS A 24 -4.78 -9.35 -7.54
C LYS A 24 -3.37 -9.93 -7.54
N LEU A 25 -2.42 -9.22 -6.94
CA LEU A 25 -1.04 -9.68 -6.84
C LEU A 25 -0.95 -10.99 -6.05
N ALA A 26 -1.69 -11.08 -4.95
CA ALA A 26 -1.72 -12.31 -4.15
C ALA A 26 -2.28 -13.48 -4.95
N ALA A 27 -3.31 -13.26 -5.75
CA ALA A 27 -3.89 -14.28 -6.62
C ALA A 27 -2.90 -14.74 -7.69
N GLU A 28 -1.97 -13.88 -8.09
CA GLU A 28 -0.92 -14.20 -9.05
C GLU A 28 0.31 -14.83 -8.38
N GLY A 29 0.27 -15.05 -7.05
CA GLY A 29 1.38 -15.63 -6.31
C GLY A 29 2.44 -14.65 -5.88
N ILE A 30 2.19 -13.34 -6.02
CA ILE A 30 3.14 -12.29 -5.64
C ILE A 30 2.84 -11.89 -4.19
N THR A 31 3.56 -12.51 -3.25
CA THR A 31 3.29 -12.35 -1.82
C THR A 31 4.43 -11.72 -1.01
N GLY A 32 5.65 -11.67 -1.55
CA GLY A 32 6.78 -11.05 -0.86
C GLY A 32 6.73 -9.53 -0.93
N THR A 33 7.10 -8.84 0.17
CA THR A 33 7.04 -7.37 0.22
C THR A 33 7.88 -6.70 -0.87
N THR A 34 9.06 -7.25 -1.15
CA THR A 34 9.93 -6.71 -2.21
C THR A 34 9.28 -6.88 -3.59
N ARG A 35 8.66 -8.04 -3.83
CA ARG A 35 7.99 -8.30 -5.10
C ARG A 35 6.74 -7.43 -5.27
N ILE A 36 6.00 -7.24 -4.20
CA ILE A 36 4.82 -6.36 -4.20
C ILE A 36 5.25 -4.92 -4.49
N ALA A 37 6.31 -4.44 -3.83
CA ALA A 37 6.83 -3.10 -4.07
C ALA A 37 7.20 -2.92 -5.54
N ARG A 38 7.89 -3.88 -6.12
CA ARG A 38 8.27 -3.84 -7.53
C ARG A 38 7.05 -3.82 -8.44
N ALA A 39 6.06 -4.66 -8.16
CA ALA A 39 4.84 -4.71 -8.96
C ALA A 39 4.06 -3.39 -8.88
N LEU A 40 3.98 -2.77 -7.69
CA LEU A 40 3.33 -1.48 -7.53
C LEU A 40 4.04 -0.38 -8.30
N ASN A 41 5.38 -0.38 -8.30
CA ASN A 41 6.16 0.58 -9.07
C ASN A 41 5.99 0.37 -10.57
N ASP A 42 6.03 -0.88 -11.02
CA ASP A 42 5.85 -1.21 -12.44
C ASP A 42 4.46 -0.86 -12.95
N GLY A 43 3.45 -0.97 -12.07
CA GLY A 43 2.07 -0.63 -12.40
C GLY A 43 1.76 0.87 -12.32
N GLY A 44 2.73 1.69 -11.95
CA GLY A 44 2.54 3.13 -11.86
C GLY A 44 1.75 3.59 -10.64
N HIS A 45 1.62 2.77 -9.61
CA HIS A 45 0.92 3.14 -8.38
C HIS A 45 1.84 3.96 -7.49
N PRO A 46 1.50 5.24 -7.20
CA PRO A 46 2.38 6.07 -6.36
C PRO A 46 2.29 5.67 -4.90
N ALA A 47 3.41 5.80 -4.17
CA ALA A 47 3.40 5.68 -2.73
C ALA A 47 2.68 6.89 -2.14
N LEU A 48 2.28 6.81 -0.86
CA LEU A 48 1.52 7.87 -0.18
C LEU A 48 2.20 9.23 -0.29
N LYS A 49 3.53 9.24 -0.23
CA LYS A 49 4.31 10.50 -0.33
C LYS A 49 4.80 10.79 -1.75
N GLY A 50 4.30 10.08 -2.74
CA GLY A 50 4.65 10.32 -4.13
C GLY A 50 5.96 9.70 -4.60
N GLY A 51 6.66 8.97 -3.75
CA GLY A 51 7.90 8.28 -4.11
C GLY A 51 7.64 6.86 -4.61
N LEU A 52 8.71 6.12 -4.81
CA LEU A 52 8.62 4.71 -5.18
C LEU A 52 8.30 3.85 -3.96
N TRP A 53 7.64 2.73 -4.19
CA TRP A 53 7.39 1.75 -3.16
C TRP A 53 8.68 1.00 -2.81
N VAL A 54 8.91 0.79 -1.53
CA VAL A 54 9.97 -0.07 -1.00
C VAL A 54 9.35 -1.08 -0.05
N SER A 55 10.08 -2.16 0.27
CA SER A 55 9.52 -3.26 1.08
C SER A 55 8.96 -2.78 2.43
N ALA A 56 9.64 -1.84 3.09
CA ALA A 56 9.17 -1.31 4.38
C ALA A 56 7.81 -0.62 4.25
N GLN A 57 7.58 0.11 3.17
CA GLN A 57 6.29 0.77 2.92
C GLN A 57 5.21 -0.24 2.58
N VAL A 58 5.55 -1.32 1.87
CA VAL A 58 4.61 -2.40 1.60
C VAL A 58 4.18 -3.08 2.90
N GLU A 59 5.10 -3.30 3.83
CA GLU A 59 4.77 -3.86 5.14
C GLU A 59 3.77 -2.99 5.87
N ILE A 60 3.98 -1.67 5.86
CA ILE A 60 3.05 -0.71 6.47
C ILE A 60 1.68 -0.80 5.78
N LEU A 61 1.66 -0.85 4.46
CA LEU A 61 0.43 -0.99 3.70
C LEU A 61 -0.34 -2.24 4.09
N LEU A 62 0.33 -3.39 4.17
CA LEU A 62 -0.30 -4.65 4.54
C LEU A 62 -0.84 -4.62 5.97
N GLN A 63 -0.11 -4.00 6.90
CA GLN A 63 -0.58 -3.82 8.27
C GLN A 63 -1.84 -2.95 8.31
N ARG A 64 -1.86 -1.88 7.54
CA ARG A 64 -3.03 -0.99 7.45
C ARG A 64 -4.25 -1.72 6.89
N LEU A 65 -4.06 -2.51 5.85
CA LEU A 65 -5.16 -3.29 5.26
C LEU A 65 -5.69 -4.33 6.26
N GLY A 66 -4.79 -4.95 7.03
CA GLY A 66 -5.19 -5.87 8.09
C GLY A 66 -5.98 -5.20 9.20
N SER A 67 -5.66 -3.95 9.54
CA SER A 67 -6.37 -3.19 10.57
C SER A 67 -7.75 -2.72 10.11
N ILE A 68 -7.92 -2.50 8.81
CA ILE A 68 -9.17 -2.01 8.23
C ILE A 68 -10.20 -3.15 8.09
N ARG A 69 -9.71 -4.37 7.91
CA ARG A 69 -10.58 -5.55 7.82
C ARG A 69 -11.14 -5.91 9.20
#